data_8c71e60d1769fa57588543bb0a4e8adf
#
_entry.id   8c71e60d1769fa57588543bb0a4e8adf
#
_cell.length_a   1.000
_cell.length_b   1.000
_cell.length_c   1.000
_cell.angle_alpha   90.00
_cell.angle_beta   90.00
_cell.angle_gamma   90.00
#
_symmetry.space_group_name_H-M   'P 1'
#
loop_
_entity.id
_entity.type
_entity.pdbx_description
1 polymer ?
#
loop_
_entity_poly.entity_id
_entity_poly.type
_entity_poly.pdbx_seq_one_letter_code
_entity_poly.pdbx_strand_id
1 'polypeptide(L)'
;MKKDKKYFMSLSYPVQIEKVDKGFCAFIPMLRGCKVFGETAEIALKELGAVKEGFFDVFLEMGKPIPEPVIRVGEGEELEQKWSME
;
A
#
# COMPACT_ATOMS: atom_id res chain seq x y z
N MET A 1 -5.65 -21.48 4.04
CA MET A 1 -6.45 -20.26 4.17
C MET A 1 -6.58 -19.56 2.83
N LYS A 2 -7.75 -19.08 2.53
CA LYS A 2 -7.99 -18.48 1.24
C LYS A 2 -7.58 -17.01 1.25
N LYS A 3 -6.81 -16.59 0.27
CA LYS A 3 -6.36 -15.22 0.16
C LYS A 3 -7.28 -14.46 -0.78
N ASP A 4 -8.36 -13.95 -0.22
CA ASP A 4 -9.31 -13.18 -1.00
C ASP A 4 -9.09 -11.69 -0.77
N LYS A 5 -10.00 -10.87 -1.28
CA LYS A 5 -9.85 -9.43 -1.15
C LYS A 5 -9.78 -9.00 0.31
N LYS A 6 -10.59 -9.61 1.14
CA LYS A 6 -10.60 -9.25 2.55
C LYS A 6 -9.23 -9.52 3.17
N TYR A 7 -8.61 -10.62 2.78
CA TYR A 7 -7.29 -10.93 3.30
C TYR A 7 -6.30 -9.84 2.93
N PHE A 8 -6.28 -9.44 1.65
CA PHE A 8 -5.31 -8.44 1.22
C PHE A 8 -5.61 -7.08 1.80
N MET A 9 -6.89 -6.75 1.96
CA MET A 9 -7.24 -5.46 2.55
C MET A 9 -6.81 -5.36 4.00
N SER A 10 -6.62 -6.48 4.66
CA SER A 10 -6.21 -6.47 6.05
C SER A 10 -4.72 -6.31 6.23
N LEU A 11 -3.96 -6.40 5.15
CA LEU A 11 -2.51 -6.27 5.25
C LEU A 11 -2.11 -4.80 5.31
N SER A 12 -1.01 -4.54 5.99
CA SER A 12 -0.51 -3.18 6.11
C SER A 12 0.54 -2.92 5.05
N TYR A 13 0.15 -2.24 4.00
CA TYR A 13 1.08 -1.89 2.94
C TYR A 13 1.70 -0.54 3.23
N PRO A 14 3.00 -0.38 2.99
CA PRO A 14 3.61 0.93 3.16
C PRO A 14 3.08 1.90 2.11
N VAL A 15 2.76 3.09 2.56
CA VAL A 15 2.21 4.12 1.71
C VAL A 15 3.15 5.30 1.70
N GLN A 16 3.34 5.90 0.54
CA GLN A 16 4.15 7.09 0.41
C GLN A 16 3.30 8.24 -0.07
N ILE A 17 3.58 9.42 0.43
CA ILE A 17 2.86 10.61 0.06
C ILE A 17 3.87 11.66 -0.36
N GLU A 18 3.64 12.26 -1.52
CA GLU A 18 4.51 13.30 -2.03
C GLU A 18 3.70 14.55 -2.29
N LYS A 19 4.26 15.67 -1.95
CA LYS A 19 3.64 16.93 -2.29
C LYS A 19 3.92 17.23 -3.75
N VAL A 20 2.87 17.53 -4.49
CA VAL A 20 3.02 17.89 -5.90
C VAL A 20 2.48 19.28 -6.09
N ASP A 21 2.53 19.75 -7.30
CA ASP A 21 2.21 21.12 -7.62
C ASP A 21 0.92 21.63 -6.96
N LYS A 22 -0.15 20.92 -7.16
CA LYS A 22 -1.43 21.40 -6.68
C LYS A 22 -2.10 20.41 -5.77
N GLY A 23 -1.31 19.73 -4.96
CA GLY A 23 -1.91 18.78 -4.05
C GLY A 23 -0.92 17.76 -3.60
N PHE A 24 -1.40 16.54 -3.48
CA PHE A 24 -0.59 15.44 -2.98
C PHE A 24 -0.80 14.20 -3.81
N CYS A 25 0.23 13.41 -3.89
CA CYS A 25 0.18 12.12 -4.56
C CYS A 25 0.43 11.05 -3.52
N ALA A 26 -0.48 10.09 -3.42
CA ALA A 26 -0.31 8.97 -2.50
C ALA A 26 -0.23 7.69 -3.30
N PHE A 27 0.68 6.82 -2.94
CA PHE A 27 0.84 5.59 -3.68
C PHE A 27 1.42 4.50 -2.79
N ILE A 28 1.26 3.27 -3.24
CA ILE A 28 1.81 2.11 -2.56
C ILE A 28 2.89 1.55 -3.47
N PRO A 29 4.17 1.71 -3.10
CA PRO A 29 5.25 1.29 -4.00
C PRO A 29 5.19 -0.18 -4.38
N MET A 30 4.73 -1.02 -3.47
CA MET A 30 4.66 -2.45 -3.77
C MET A 30 3.58 -2.80 -4.78
N LEU A 31 2.57 -1.97 -4.91
CA LEU A 31 1.45 -2.26 -5.79
C LEU A 31 1.52 -1.30 -6.96
N ARG A 32 2.13 -1.75 -8.04
CA ARG A 32 2.33 -0.89 -9.20
C ARG A 32 0.98 -0.49 -9.77
N GLY A 33 0.85 0.79 -10.01
CA GLY A 33 -0.40 1.32 -10.52
C GLY A 33 -1.34 1.80 -9.44
N CYS A 34 -1.01 1.55 -8.18
CA CYS A 34 -1.85 1.98 -7.08
C CYS A 34 -1.40 3.36 -6.64
N LYS A 35 -1.90 4.39 -7.32
CA LYS A 35 -1.44 5.74 -7.13
C LYS A 35 -2.59 6.70 -7.38
N VAL A 36 -2.71 7.71 -6.54
CA VAL A 36 -3.79 8.69 -6.67
C VAL A 36 -3.28 10.08 -6.36
N PHE A 37 -4.06 11.07 -6.76
CA PHE A 37 -3.81 12.46 -6.44
C PHE A 37 -4.99 13.01 -5.67
N GLY A 38 -4.72 13.92 -4.77
CA GLY A 38 -5.75 14.59 -4.01
C GLY A 38 -5.32 15.98 -3.64
N GLU A 39 -6.27 16.85 -3.35
CA GLU A 39 -5.95 18.22 -3.00
C GLU A 39 -5.26 18.30 -1.65
N THR A 40 -5.56 17.36 -0.77
CA THR A 40 -4.90 17.30 0.52
C THR A 40 -4.39 15.88 0.73
N ALA A 41 -3.47 15.73 1.68
CA ALA A 41 -2.96 14.40 1.99
C ALA A 41 -4.09 13.48 2.44
N GLU A 42 -5.02 14.04 3.19
CA GLU A 42 -6.14 13.25 3.70
C GLU A 42 -6.99 12.71 2.56
N ILE A 43 -7.30 13.58 1.60
CA ILE A 43 -8.10 13.16 0.46
C ILE A 43 -7.36 12.13 -0.36
N ALA A 44 -6.06 12.34 -0.56
CA ALA A 44 -5.27 11.39 -1.34
C ALA A 44 -5.26 10.02 -0.68
N LEU A 45 -5.10 9.98 0.65
CA LEU A 45 -5.09 8.72 1.35
C LEU A 45 -6.43 8.00 1.24
N LYS A 46 -7.50 8.77 1.33
CA LYS A 46 -8.83 8.18 1.24
C LYS A 46 -9.05 7.59 -0.15
N GLU A 47 -8.65 8.33 -1.17
CA GLU A 47 -8.79 7.84 -2.54
C GLU A 47 -7.93 6.62 -2.76
N LEU A 48 -6.75 6.60 -2.16
CA LEU A 48 -5.86 5.47 -2.32
C LEU A 48 -6.49 4.20 -1.80
N GLY A 49 -7.24 4.29 -0.71
CA GLY A 49 -7.91 3.11 -0.19
C GLY A 49 -8.88 2.50 -1.20
N ALA A 50 -9.62 3.35 -1.89
CA ALA A 50 -10.56 2.88 -2.89
C ALA A 50 -9.83 2.27 -4.09
N VAL A 51 -8.73 2.89 -4.50
CA VAL A 51 -7.95 2.37 -5.62
C VAL A 51 -7.31 1.05 -5.25
N LYS A 52 -6.84 0.93 -4.02
CA LYS A 52 -6.24 -0.31 -3.56
C LYS A 52 -7.27 -1.44 -3.61
N GLU A 53 -8.48 -1.16 -3.19
CA GLU A 53 -9.51 -2.18 -3.22
C GLU A 53 -9.77 -2.64 -4.66
N GLY A 54 -9.87 -1.69 -5.58
CA GLY A 54 -10.06 -2.03 -6.98
C GLY A 54 -8.90 -2.82 -7.56
N PHE A 55 -7.69 -2.47 -7.11
CA PHE A 55 -6.50 -3.19 -7.53
C PHE A 55 -6.62 -4.67 -7.16
N PHE A 56 -7.02 -4.95 -5.94
CA PHE A 56 -7.15 -6.33 -5.51
C PHE A 56 -8.26 -7.04 -6.28
N ASP A 57 -9.37 -6.36 -6.51
CA ASP A 57 -10.47 -6.97 -7.26
C ASP A 57 -10.00 -7.43 -8.63
N VAL A 58 -9.29 -6.56 -9.33
CA VAL A 58 -8.86 -6.88 -10.69
C VAL A 58 -7.82 -8.00 -10.68
N PHE A 59 -6.84 -7.90 -9.79
CA PHE A 59 -5.78 -8.90 -9.78
C PHE A 59 -6.30 -10.26 -9.36
N LEU A 60 -7.22 -10.31 -8.40
CA LEU A 60 -7.78 -11.58 -7.99
C LEU A 60 -8.61 -12.19 -9.09
N GLU A 61 -9.36 -11.36 -9.79
CA GLU A 61 -10.17 -11.84 -10.87
C GLU A 61 -9.32 -12.41 -12.01
N MET A 62 -8.20 -11.77 -12.27
CA MET A 62 -7.31 -12.22 -13.33
C MET A 62 -6.35 -13.31 -12.89
N GLY A 63 -6.37 -13.65 -11.64
CA GLY A 63 -5.46 -14.67 -11.13
C GLY A 63 -4.01 -14.23 -11.11
N LYS A 64 -3.76 -12.93 -11.05
CA LYS A 64 -2.40 -12.43 -11.01
C LYS A 64 -1.88 -12.39 -9.59
N PRO A 65 -0.59 -12.61 -9.39
CA PRO A 65 -0.02 -12.56 -8.04
C PRO A 65 -0.06 -11.14 -7.50
N ILE A 66 -0.38 -11.03 -6.23
CA ILE A 66 -0.43 -9.75 -5.55
C ILE A 66 0.71 -9.73 -4.55
N PRO A 67 1.61 -8.74 -4.65
CA PRO A 67 2.71 -8.64 -3.69
C PRO A 67 2.17 -8.42 -2.29
N GLU A 68 2.81 -9.02 -1.32
CA GLU A 68 2.43 -8.87 0.06
C GLU A 68 3.55 -8.21 0.83
N PRO A 69 3.22 -7.37 1.82
CA PRO A 69 4.28 -6.78 2.62
C PRO A 69 4.97 -7.86 3.42
N VAL A 70 6.27 -7.79 3.45
CA VAL A 70 7.06 -8.78 4.16
C VAL A 70 7.21 -8.37 5.60
N ILE A 71 6.74 -9.21 6.50
CA ILE A 71 6.88 -8.96 7.92
C ILE A 71 7.78 -10.04 8.46
N ARG A 72 8.95 -9.63 8.91
CA ARG A 72 9.91 -10.58 9.42
C ARG A 72 10.01 -10.45 10.90
N VAL A 73 9.15 -11.15 11.56
CA VAL A 73 9.16 -11.15 13.00
C VAL A 73 10.54 -11.55 13.45
N GLY A 74 11.11 -10.78 14.30
CA GLY A 74 12.45 -11.06 14.75
C GLY A 74 13.47 -10.32 13.92
N GLU A 75 13.36 -10.43 12.63
CA GLU A 75 14.26 -9.68 11.77
C GLU A 75 13.77 -8.29 11.55
N GLY A 76 12.48 -8.17 11.41
CA GLY A 76 11.92 -6.87 11.23
C GLY A 76 12.20 -5.99 12.40
N GLU A 77 12.17 -6.55 13.56
CA GLU A 77 12.48 -5.78 14.73
C GLU A 77 13.87 -5.27 14.68
N GLU A 78 14.78 -6.11 14.28
CA GLU A 78 16.15 -5.68 14.19
C GLU A 78 16.33 -4.62 13.16
N LEU A 79 15.66 -4.79 12.04
CA LEU A 79 15.77 -3.80 11.02
C LEU A 79 15.25 -2.47 11.47
N GLU A 80 14.13 -2.49 12.12
CA GLU A 80 13.57 -1.25 12.61
C GLU A 80 14.51 -0.58 13.55
N GLN A 81 15.11 -1.35 14.40
CA GLN A 81 16.04 -0.78 15.31
C GLN A 81 17.22 -0.23 14.60
N LYS A 82 17.63 -0.87 13.54
CA LYS A 82 18.79 -0.41 12.86
C LYS A 82 18.54 0.83 12.10
N TRP A 83 17.50 0.87 11.30
CA TRP A 83 17.39 2.00 10.43
C TRP A 83 16.50 3.08 10.97
N SER A 84 15.68 2.78 11.90
CA SER A 84 14.92 3.87 12.45
C SER A 84 15.74 4.65 13.40
N MET A 85 16.74 4.04 13.95
CA MET A 85 17.55 4.76 14.79
C MET A 85 18.64 5.33 14.05
N GLU A 86 18.80 4.99 12.88
CA GLU A 86 19.86 5.52 12.21
C GLU A 86 19.66 6.68 11.72
#